data_1a4d4b4c5b16bb82caf14e7e9937906e
#
_entry.id   1a4d4b4c5b16bb82caf14e7e9937906e
#
_cell.length_a   1.000
_cell.length_b   1.000
_cell.length_c   1.000
_cell.angle_alpha   90.00
_cell.angle_beta   90.00
_cell.angle_gamma   90.00
#
_symmetry.space_group_name_H-M   'P 1'
#
loop_
_entity.id
_entity.type
_entity.pdbx_description
1 polymer ?
#
loop_
_entity_poly.entity_id
_entity_poly.type
_entity_poly.pdbx_seq_one_letter_code
_entity_poly.pdbx_strand_id
1 'polypeptide(L)'
;MARVKRAVNAQKKRRTVLEQASGYRGQRSRLYRKAKEQVTHSLGYAYRDRRARKGDFRRLWIQRINAAARANGMTYNRFIQGLKAAEVEVDRRILADMAVNDAPAFAALVEIARANVPATADA
;
A
#
# COMPACT_ATOMS: atom_id res chain seq x y z
N MET A 1 39.12 -35.55 14.89
CA MET A 1 37.92 -34.92 14.33
C MET A 1 37.25 -34.03 15.39
N ALA A 2 36.89 -32.78 15.02
CA ALA A 2 36.20 -31.90 15.95
C ALA A 2 34.77 -32.43 16.21
N ARG A 3 34.37 -32.53 17.47
CA ARG A 3 33.02 -32.97 17.87
C ARG A 3 32.04 -31.83 17.71
N VAL A 4 31.03 -31.96 16.84
CA VAL A 4 29.97 -31.01 16.69
C VAL A 4 28.94 -31.12 17.83
N LYS A 5 28.76 -30.05 18.62
CA LYS A 5 27.77 -30.00 19.70
C LYS A 5 26.42 -29.48 19.13
N ARG A 6 25.47 -30.40 18.96
CA ARG A 6 24.10 -30.06 18.43
C ARG A 6 23.31 -29.13 19.35
N ALA A 7 23.53 -29.17 20.66
CA ALA A 7 22.80 -28.38 21.65
C ALA A 7 22.92 -26.89 21.40
N VAL A 8 24.09 -26.38 20.99
CA VAL A 8 24.31 -24.95 20.71
C VAL A 8 23.42 -24.46 19.55
N ASN A 9 23.34 -25.21 18.46
CA ASN A 9 22.50 -24.86 17.31
C ASN A 9 20.99 -24.91 17.64
N ALA A 10 20.57 -25.93 18.40
CA ALA A 10 19.20 -26.07 18.84
C ALA A 10 18.78 -24.88 19.73
N GLN A 11 19.64 -24.46 20.65
CA GLN A 11 19.39 -23.31 21.52
C GLN A 11 19.34 -22.01 20.74
N LYS A 12 20.24 -21.77 19.78
CA LYS A 12 20.21 -20.60 18.89
C LYS A 12 18.91 -20.53 18.11
N LYS A 13 18.50 -21.62 17.44
CA LYS A 13 17.23 -21.68 16.69
C LYS A 13 16.00 -21.37 17.55
N ARG A 14 15.97 -21.93 18.78
CA ARG A 14 14.86 -21.62 19.72
C ARG A 14 14.84 -20.17 20.11
N ARG A 15 15.99 -19.58 20.42
CA ARG A 15 16.10 -18.16 20.77
C ARG A 15 15.60 -17.27 19.66
N THR A 16 16.06 -17.47 18.43
CA THR A 16 15.63 -16.68 17.26
C THR A 16 14.12 -16.71 17.07
N VAL A 17 13.48 -17.88 17.18
CA VAL A 17 12.02 -17.98 17.03
C VAL A 17 11.29 -17.27 18.18
N LEU A 18 11.77 -17.41 19.43
CA LEU A 18 11.14 -16.75 20.57
C LEU A 18 11.33 -15.22 20.54
N GLU A 19 12.45 -14.74 20.03
CA GLU A 19 12.68 -13.30 19.79
C GLU A 19 11.69 -12.75 18.75
N GLN A 20 11.48 -13.47 17.65
CA GLN A 20 10.47 -13.11 16.64
C GLN A 20 9.03 -13.16 17.18
N ALA A 21 8.78 -14.02 18.16
CA ALA A 21 7.49 -14.14 18.85
C ALA A 21 7.32 -13.16 20.02
N SER A 22 8.27 -12.27 20.24
CA SER A 22 8.19 -11.25 21.29
C SER A 22 6.92 -10.39 21.10
N GLY A 23 6.21 -10.15 22.21
CA GLY A 23 4.95 -9.40 22.19
C GLY A 23 3.69 -10.23 21.88
N TYR A 24 3.81 -11.49 21.51
CA TYR A 24 2.64 -12.37 21.37
C TYR A 24 2.07 -12.74 22.75
N ARG A 25 0.77 -12.98 22.77
CA ARG A 25 0.04 -13.22 24.03
C ARG A 25 0.10 -14.68 24.47
N GLY A 26 0.26 -14.89 25.77
CA GLY A 26 0.20 -16.20 26.42
C GLY A 26 1.34 -17.15 25.99
N GLN A 27 0.99 -18.40 25.71
CA GLN A 27 1.95 -19.44 25.33
C GLN A 27 2.66 -19.21 23.99
N ARG A 28 2.08 -18.38 23.12
CA ARG A 28 2.65 -18.07 21.79
C ARG A 28 3.96 -17.28 21.87
N SER A 29 4.25 -16.61 23.00
CA SER A 29 5.54 -15.93 23.23
C SER A 29 6.51 -16.75 24.08
N ARG A 30 6.04 -17.79 24.78
CA ARG A 30 6.85 -18.52 25.78
C ARG A 30 7.22 -19.94 25.35
N LEU A 31 6.30 -20.67 24.72
CA LEU A 31 6.51 -22.05 24.30
C LEU A 31 6.98 -22.12 22.86
N TYR A 32 8.17 -22.64 22.62
CA TYR A 32 8.80 -22.71 21.31
C TYR A 32 7.88 -23.27 20.20
N ARG A 33 7.18 -24.38 20.46
CA ARG A 33 6.29 -25.00 19.46
C ARG A 33 5.16 -24.05 19.05
N LYS A 34 4.50 -23.43 20.02
CA LYS A 34 3.41 -22.47 19.78
C LYS A 34 3.92 -21.17 19.16
N ALA A 35 5.07 -20.69 19.61
CA ALA A 35 5.72 -19.53 19.04
C ALA A 35 6.10 -19.76 17.56
N LYS A 36 6.72 -20.89 17.24
CA LYS A 36 7.10 -21.23 15.87
C LYS A 36 5.91 -21.30 14.93
N GLU A 37 4.83 -21.95 15.34
CA GLU A 37 3.58 -22.01 14.58
C GLU A 37 3.05 -20.60 14.29
N GLN A 38 2.93 -19.77 15.31
CA GLN A 38 2.43 -18.41 15.18
C GLN A 38 3.34 -17.53 14.30
N VAL A 39 4.65 -17.60 14.45
CA VAL A 39 5.61 -16.87 13.62
C VAL A 39 5.48 -17.29 12.15
N THR A 40 5.34 -18.58 11.87
CA THR A 40 5.16 -19.09 10.51
C THR A 40 3.89 -18.48 9.86
N HIS A 41 2.77 -18.46 10.56
CA HIS A 41 1.55 -17.83 10.08
C HIS A 41 1.72 -16.31 9.88
N SER A 42 2.34 -15.63 10.84
CA SER A 42 2.58 -14.18 10.75
C SER A 42 3.45 -13.81 9.55
N LEU A 43 4.47 -14.59 9.22
CA LEU A 43 5.30 -14.36 8.04
C LEU A 43 4.51 -14.59 6.74
N GLY A 44 3.63 -15.61 6.72
CA GLY A 44 2.71 -15.83 5.59
C GLY A 44 1.76 -14.65 5.39
N TYR A 45 1.15 -14.15 6.47
CA TYR A 45 0.31 -12.97 6.42
C TYR A 45 1.08 -11.71 6.00
N ALA A 46 2.27 -11.50 6.54
CA ALA A 46 3.11 -10.35 6.16
C ALA A 46 3.44 -10.36 4.66
N TYR A 47 3.72 -11.53 4.08
CA TYR A 47 3.94 -11.67 2.64
C TYR A 47 2.70 -11.29 1.83
N ARG A 48 1.54 -11.86 2.18
CA ARG A 48 0.25 -11.58 1.53
C ARG A 48 -0.12 -10.10 1.63
N ASP A 49 0.01 -9.53 2.83
CA ASP A 49 -0.46 -8.17 3.10
C ASP A 49 0.46 -7.11 2.48
N ARG A 50 1.76 -7.39 2.31
CA ARG A 50 2.63 -6.50 1.49
C ARG A 50 2.17 -6.41 0.04
N ARG A 51 1.59 -7.47 -0.52
CA ARG A 51 1.01 -7.46 -1.87
C ARG A 51 -0.33 -6.72 -1.90
N ALA A 52 -1.20 -6.99 -0.93
CA ALA A 52 -2.51 -6.34 -0.80
C ALA A 52 -2.37 -4.83 -0.60
N ARG A 53 -1.38 -4.38 0.19
CA ARG A 53 -1.12 -2.97 0.50
C ARG A 53 -1.00 -2.08 -0.75
N LYS A 54 -0.43 -2.59 -1.84
CA LYS A 54 -0.33 -1.84 -3.10
C LYS A 54 -1.71 -1.46 -3.65
N GLY A 55 -2.66 -2.39 -3.59
CA GLY A 55 -4.05 -2.16 -3.97
C GLY A 55 -4.77 -1.20 -3.01
N ASP A 56 -4.52 -1.32 -1.71
CA ASP A 56 -5.13 -0.48 -0.69
C ASP A 56 -4.69 0.98 -0.84
N PHE A 57 -3.40 1.23 -1.02
CA PHE A 57 -2.90 2.59 -1.28
C PHE A 57 -3.41 3.15 -2.60
N ARG A 58 -3.48 2.35 -3.66
CA ARG A 58 -4.05 2.81 -4.92
C ARG A 58 -5.51 3.23 -4.76
N ARG A 59 -6.30 2.46 -4.00
CA ARG A 59 -7.70 2.80 -3.69
C ARG A 59 -7.80 4.12 -2.92
N LEU A 60 -6.93 4.32 -1.91
CA LEU A 60 -6.87 5.57 -1.15
C LEU A 60 -6.52 6.76 -2.03
N TRP A 61 -5.53 6.64 -2.92
CA TRP A 61 -5.18 7.72 -3.86
C TRP A 61 -6.35 8.07 -4.78
N ILE A 62 -7.04 7.06 -5.32
CA ILE A 62 -8.21 7.27 -6.17
C ILE A 62 -9.32 8.02 -5.41
N GLN A 63 -9.56 7.68 -4.14
CA GLN A 63 -10.56 8.39 -3.32
C GLN A 63 -10.19 9.87 -3.12
N ARG A 64 -8.94 10.18 -2.81
CA ARG A 64 -8.45 11.56 -2.64
C ARG A 64 -8.57 12.36 -3.93
N ILE A 65 -8.10 11.81 -5.05
CA ILE A 65 -8.20 12.45 -6.36
C ILE A 65 -9.68 12.69 -6.73
N ASN A 66 -10.54 11.69 -6.51
CA ASN A 66 -11.98 11.83 -6.83
C ASN A 66 -12.64 12.92 -6.00
N ALA A 67 -12.33 13.02 -4.71
CA ALA A 67 -12.86 14.08 -3.86
C ALA A 67 -12.43 15.47 -4.35
N ALA A 68 -11.14 15.66 -4.65
CA ALA A 68 -10.61 16.92 -5.16
C ALA A 68 -11.14 17.26 -6.57
N ALA A 69 -11.25 16.28 -7.47
CA ALA A 69 -11.82 16.48 -8.79
C ALA A 69 -13.28 16.91 -8.71
N ARG A 70 -14.09 16.27 -7.84
CA ARG A 70 -15.50 16.66 -7.62
C ARG A 70 -15.63 18.04 -7.01
N ALA A 71 -14.76 18.44 -6.09
CA ALA A 71 -14.73 19.80 -5.55
C ALA A 71 -14.49 20.86 -6.64
N ASN A 72 -13.76 20.48 -7.71
CA ASN A 72 -13.54 21.33 -8.90
C ASN A 72 -14.56 21.05 -10.04
N GLY A 73 -15.68 20.38 -9.77
CA GLY A 73 -16.78 20.17 -10.72
C GLY A 73 -16.50 19.11 -11.80
N MET A 74 -15.57 18.17 -11.59
CA MET A 74 -15.23 17.12 -12.54
C MET A 74 -15.30 15.74 -11.88
N THR A 75 -15.66 14.68 -12.63
CA THR A 75 -15.59 13.31 -12.13
C THR A 75 -14.19 12.73 -12.32
N TYR A 76 -13.82 11.76 -11.47
CA TYR A 76 -12.52 11.07 -11.55
C TYR A 76 -12.23 10.52 -12.96
N ASN A 77 -13.22 9.87 -13.57
CA ASN A 77 -13.05 9.27 -14.91
C ASN A 77 -12.74 10.32 -15.97
N ARG A 78 -13.51 11.40 -15.99
CA ARG A 78 -13.31 12.53 -16.91
C ARG A 78 -11.95 13.20 -16.69
N PHE A 79 -11.58 13.40 -15.43
CA PHE A 79 -10.28 13.98 -15.06
C PHE A 79 -9.11 13.13 -15.59
N ILE A 80 -9.11 11.83 -15.33
CA ILE A 80 -8.05 10.92 -15.82
C ILE A 80 -8.05 10.83 -17.36
N GLN A 81 -9.23 10.83 -17.97
CA GLN A 81 -9.35 10.82 -19.42
C GLN A 81 -8.79 12.10 -20.06
N GLY A 82 -9.09 13.27 -19.48
CA GLY A 82 -8.57 14.54 -19.92
C GLY A 82 -7.05 14.67 -19.76
N LEU A 83 -6.49 14.22 -18.64
CA LEU A 83 -5.02 14.19 -18.45
C LEU A 83 -4.34 13.28 -19.48
N LYS A 84 -4.92 12.12 -19.78
CA LYS A 84 -4.38 11.24 -20.81
C LYS A 84 -4.45 11.87 -22.20
N ALA A 85 -5.53 12.55 -22.53
CA ALA A 85 -5.68 13.23 -23.82
C ALA A 85 -4.73 14.44 -23.96
N ALA A 86 -4.37 15.07 -22.84
CA ALA A 86 -3.39 16.14 -22.77
C ALA A 86 -1.93 15.62 -22.70
N GLU A 87 -1.71 14.29 -22.77
CA GLU A 87 -0.39 13.65 -22.63
C GLU A 87 0.34 13.99 -21.33
N VAL A 88 -0.41 14.30 -20.26
CA VAL A 88 0.14 14.59 -18.94
C VAL A 88 0.38 13.29 -18.17
N GLU A 89 1.63 12.91 -18.03
CA GLU A 89 2.05 11.70 -17.30
C GLU A 89 2.38 12.01 -15.85
N VAL A 90 1.37 11.96 -14.98
CA VAL A 90 1.53 12.08 -13.52
C VAL A 90 0.95 10.86 -12.83
N ASP A 91 1.71 10.27 -11.88
CA ASP A 91 1.22 9.11 -11.16
C ASP A 91 0.14 9.48 -10.13
N ARG A 92 -0.65 8.46 -9.73
CA ARG A 92 -1.76 8.65 -8.78
C ARG A 92 -1.31 9.05 -7.38
N ARG A 93 -0.08 8.70 -7.00
CA ARG A 93 0.46 9.08 -5.70
C ARG A 93 0.71 10.58 -5.65
N ILE A 94 1.35 11.13 -6.69
CA ILE A 94 1.61 12.57 -6.82
C ILE A 94 0.30 13.34 -6.92
N LEU A 95 -0.65 12.90 -7.77
CA LEU A 95 -1.96 13.52 -7.87
C LEU A 95 -2.73 13.53 -6.54
N ALA A 96 -2.65 12.45 -5.76
CA ALA A 96 -3.30 12.37 -4.47
C ALA A 96 -2.61 13.24 -3.41
N ASP A 97 -1.30 13.43 -3.50
CA ASP A 97 -0.54 14.33 -2.64
C ASP A 97 -0.88 15.79 -2.94
N MET A 98 -0.89 16.17 -4.21
CA MET A 98 -1.33 17.51 -4.66
C MET A 98 -2.78 17.80 -4.24
N ALA A 99 -3.67 16.83 -4.36
CA ALA A 99 -5.08 16.97 -3.96
C ALA A 99 -5.26 17.35 -2.48
N VAL A 100 -4.30 17.01 -1.62
CA VAL A 100 -4.35 17.29 -0.16
C VAL A 100 -3.51 18.52 0.21
N ASN A 101 -2.30 18.62 -0.35
CA ASN A 101 -1.29 19.57 0.10
C ASN A 101 -1.15 20.79 -0.84
N ASP A 102 -1.56 20.68 -2.09
CA ASP A 102 -1.43 21.73 -3.09
C ASP A 102 -2.69 21.84 -3.97
N ALA A 103 -3.76 22.34 -3.37
CA ALA A 103 -5.04 22.52 -4.07
C ALA A 103 -4.96 23.44 -5.30
N PRO A 104 -4.17 24.55 -5.32
CA PRO A 104 -4.02 25.39 -6.51
C PRO A 104 -3.40 24.64 -7.68
N ALA A 105 -2.31 23.88 -7.45
CA ALA A 105 -1.68 23.10 -8.51
C ALA A 105 -2.61 21.99 -9.03
N PHE A 106 -3.38 21.35 -8.14
CA PHE A 106 -4.38 20.38 -8.55
C PHE A 106 -5.49 21.01 -9.41
N ALA A 107 -5.96 22.21 -9.06
CA ALA A 107 -6.96 22.94 -9.84
C ALA A 107 -6.44 23.27 -11.25
N ALA A 108 -5.18 23.65 -11.40
CA ALA A 108 -4.58 23.88 -12.71
C ALA A 108 -4.60 22.61 -13.58
N LEU A 109 -4.32 21.44 -12.98
CA LEU A 109 -4.44 20.14 -13.69
C LEU A 109 -5.89 19.83 -14.09
N VAL A 110 -6.85 20.21 -13.27
CA VAL A 110 -8.28 20.05 -13.61
C VAL A 110 -8.66 20.91 -14.81
N GLU A 111 -8.17 22.15 -14.92
CA GLU A 111 -8.42 23.00 -16.10
C GLU A 111 -7.78 22.43 -17.37
N ILE A 112 -6.55 21.91 -17.29
CA ILE A 112 -5.91 21.21 -18.42
C ILE A 112 -6.74 19.99 -18.83
N ALA A 113 -7.18 19.20 -17.87
CA ALA A 113 -8.00 18.02 -18.14
C ALA A 113 -9.34 18.43 -18.78
N ARG A 114 -9.99 19.49 -18.29
CA ARG A 114 -11.26 19.99 -18.80
C ARG A 114 -11.17 20.44 -20.25
N ALA A 115 -10.07 21.10 -20.62
CA ALA A 115 -9.84 21.54 -21.98
C ALA A 115 -9.63 20.40 -22.99
N ASN A 116 -9.15 19.23 -22.50
CA ASN A 116 -8.78 18.11 -23.34
C ASN A 116 -9.70 16.88 -23.20
N VAL A 117 -10.76 16.96 -22.40
CA VAL A 117 -11.73 15.86 -22.33
C VAL A 117 -12.41 15.70 -23.67
N PRO A 118 -12.36 14.53 -24.32
CA PRO A 118 -13.09 14.27 -25.53
C PRO A 118 -14.60 14.44 -25.27
N ALA A 119 -15.28 15.14 -26.18
CA ALA A 119 -16.73 15.27 -26.12
C ALA A 119 -17.34 13.86 -26.10
N THR A 120 -18.11 13.53 -25.05
CA THR A 120 -18.92 12.32 -25.08
C THR A 120 -19.96 12.53 -26.16
N ALA A 121 -19.97 11.63 -27.13
CA ALA A 121 -21.18 11.41 -27.88
C ALA A 121 -22.22 10.95 -26.85
N ASP A 122 -23.07 11.85 -26.42
CA ASP A 122 -24.25 11.52 -25.64
C ASP A 122 -25.15 10.67 -26.55
N ALA A 123 -25.16 9.37 -26.27
CA ALA A 123 -26.16 8.46 -26.79
C ALA A 123 -27.25 8.29 -25.74
#